data_0856be636652bb5806531b8c07916950
#
_entry.id   0856be636652bb5806531b8c07916950
#
_cell.length_a   1.000
_cell.length_b   1.000
_cell.length_c   1.000
_cell.angle_alpha   90.00
_cell.angle_beta   90.00
_cell.angle_gamma   90.00
#
_symmetry.space_group_name_H-M   'P 1'
#
loop_
_entity.id
_entity.type
_entity.pdbx_description
1 polymer ?
#
loop_
_entity_poly.entity_id
_entity_poly.type
_entity_poly.pdbx_seq_one_letter_code
_entity_poly.pdbx_strand_id
1 'polypeptide(L)'
;VGISSWESTPEDFLNYASSDPDDMNYLFILRSGKELASALSAGLMYDLSTLDCLDFSEAKWANGVDKQYTIGGKTYCMSGGSIEPKGGMYFNKRLLSEAGIEPQSIYDLQESGDWTWDKFEEICKQIAKDTDNDGVIDRFAMVNFASTFILEAVWSNNAEFIGKDADGKFINKLETNETLEALNWAVDMLAKYDYPQPDGAEWN
;
A
#
# COMPACT_ATOMS: atom_id res chain seq x y z
N VAL A 1 15.06 20.45 -15.78
CA VAL A 1 14.37 19.26 -15.25
C VAL A 1 15.40 18.15 -15.21
N GLY A 2 15.72 17.67 -14.02
CA GLY A 2 16.57 16.50 -13.83
C GLY A 2 15.76 15.20 -14.07
N ILE A 3 16.44 14.19 -14.59
CA ILE A 3 15.86 12.83 -14.73
C ILE A 3 16.45 11.97 -13.62
N SER A 4 15.57 11.33 -12.85
CA SER A 4 15.93 10.44 -11.74
C SER A 4 15.28 9.07 -11.95
N SER A 5 15.97 8.00 -11.60
CA SER A 5 15.41 6.64 -11.61
C SER A 5 14.70 6.33 -10.27
N TRP A 6 14.01 5.19 -10.20
CA TRP A 6 13.43 4.71 -8.95
C TRP A 6 14.50 4.46 -7.87
N GLU A 7 15.67 3.99 -8.29
CA GLU A 7 16.77 3.66 -7.39
C GLU A 7 17.53 4.90 -6.94
N SER A 8 17.71 5.88 -7.82
CA SER A 8 18.51 7.08 -7.54
C SER A 8 17.73 8.23 -6.93
N THR A 9 16.39 8.23 -6.99
CA THR A 9 15.58 9.36 -6.50
C THR A 9 15.88 9.79 -5.06
N PRO A 10 16.06 8.88 -4.06
CA PRO A 10 16.37 9.30 -2.70
C PRO A 10 17.72 10.02 -2.58
N GLU A 11 18.74 9.54 -3.28
CA GLU A 11 20.07 10.14 -3.28
C GLU A 11 20.08 11.47 -4.04
N ASP A 12 19.45 11.53 -5.18
CA ASP A 12 19.30 12.74 -5.99
C ASP A 12 18.62 13.84 -5.19
N PHE A 13 17.53 13.50 -4.50
CA PHE A 13 16.83 14.44 -3.63
C PHE A 13 17.74 15.01 -2.55
N LEU A 14 18.45 14.16 -1.80
CA LEU A 14 19.36 14.58 -0.75
C LEU A 14 20.54 15.41 -1.30
N ASN A 15 21.10 15.00 -2.43
CA ASN A 15 22.19 15.71 -3.08
C ASN A 15 21.77 17.11 -3.54
N TYR A 16 20.63 17.22 -4.22
CA TYR A 16 20.12 18.52 -4.66
C TYR A 16 19.74 19.43 -3.49
N ALA A 17 19.06 18.90 -2.48
CA ALA A 17 18.61 19.67 -1.34
C ALA A 17 19.76 20.12 -0.42
N SER A 18 20.88 19.38 -0.37
CA SER A 18 22.04 19.69 0.46
C SER A 18 23.16 20.42 -0.28
N SER A 19 23.16 20.42 -1.60
CA SER A 19 24.22 21.05 -2.42
C SER A 19 23.99 22.52 -2.72
N ASP A 20 22.98 23.12 -2.09
CA ASP A 20 22.46 24.41 -2.43
C ASP A 20 23.46 25.45 -2.76
N PRO A 21 23.36 26.00 -3.91
CA PRO A 21 23.74 27.36 -4.18
C PRO A 21 22.55 28.27 -3.98
N ASP A 22 22.76 29.29 -3.27
CA ASP A 22 21.99 30.38 -2.69
C ASP A 22 20.69 30.88 -3.35
N ASP A 23 20.21 30.33 -4.46
CA ASP A 23 19.06 30.91 -5.20
C ASP A 23 18.16 29.87 -5.91
N MET A 24 18.20 28.60 -5.58
CA MET A 24 17.41 27.58 -6.29
C MET A 24 16.30 27.01 -5.43
N ASN A 25 15.06 27.13 -5.88
CA ASN A 25 13.93 26.40 -5.33
C ASN A 25 13.76 25.08 -6.08
N TYR A 26 13.73 23.98 -5.35
CA TYR A 26 13.55 22.65 -5.91
C TYR A 26 12.15 22.11 -5.61
N LEU A 27 11.54 21.51 -6.61
CA LEU A 27 10.31 20.73 -6.46
C LEU A 27 10.61 19.28 -6.84
N PHE A 28 10.39 18.38 -5.89
CA PHE A 28 10.63 16.95 -6.09
C PHE A 28 9.32 16.18 -6.15
N ILE A 29 9.28 15.18 -7.04
CA ILE A 29 8.20 14.19 -7.05
C ILE A 29 8.63 13.04 -6.13
N LEU A 30 8.01 12.97 -4.96
CA LEU A 30 8.25 11.90 -4.00
C LEU A 30 7.43 10.66 -4.37
N ARG A 31 8.05 9.50 -4.37
CA ARG A 31 7.43 8.23 -4.76
C ARG A 31 7.17 7.32 -3.57
N SER A 32 7.88 7.54 -2.45
CA SER A 32 7.77 6.72 -1.26
C SER A 32 7.87 7.52 0.04
N GLY A 33 7.31 6.98 1.11
CA GLY A 33 7.44 7.57 2.45
C GLY A 33 8.87 7.57 3.00
N LYS A 34 9.75 6.70 2.49
CA LYS A 34 11.17 6.65 2.90
C LYS A 34 11.91 7.93 2.52
N GLU A 35 11.69 8.44 1.31
CA GLU A 35 12.27 9.69 0.83
C GLU A 35 11.84 10.87 1.71
N LEU A 36 10.54 10.95 1.99
CA LEU A 36 9.98 11.97 2.85
C LEU A 36 10.56 11.93 4.27
N ALA A 37 10.62 10.76 4.89
CA ALA A 37 11.14 10.60 6.24
C ALA A 37 12.60 11.04 6.36
N SER A 38 13.43 10.68 5.39
CA SER A 38 14.85 11.09 5.33
C SER A 38 15.00 12.60 5.19
N ALA A 39 14.24 13.20 4.28
CA ALA A 39 14.28 14.64 4.03
C ALA A 39 13.78 15.46 5.22
N LEU A 40 12.72 15.02 5.88
CA LEU A 40 12.20 15.66 7.10
C LEU A 40 13.23 15.58 8.24
N SER A 41 13.83 14.42 8.44
CA SER A 41 14.85 14.22 9.48
C SER A 41 16.09 15.08 9.25
N ALA A 42 16.45 15.32 7.98
CA ALA A 42 17.56 16.18 7.60
C ALA A 42 17.20 17.69 7.58
N GLY A 43 15.94 18.06 7.82
CA GLY A 43 15.49 19.46 7.81
C GLY A 43 15.48 20.10 6.42
N LEU A 44 15.38 19.32 5.35
CA LEU A 44 15.49 19.78 3.96
C LEU A 44 14.13 20.17 3.35
N MET A 45 13.02 19.96 4.07
CA MET A 45 11.69 20.24 3.56
C MET A 45 11.20 21.63 3.99
N TYR A 46 10.65 22.35 3.05
CA TYR A 46 10.02 23.64 3.31
C TYR A 46 8.61 23.48 3.84
N ASP A 47 8.21 24.29 4.79
CA ASP A 47 6.84 24.32 5.32
C ASP A 47 5.91 25.06 4.34
N LEU A 48 5.18 24.29 3.55
CA LEU A 48 4.26 24.82 2.54
C LEU A 48 3.06 25.56 3.14
N SER A 49 2.74 25.33 4.42
CA SER A 49 1.65 26.04 5.10
C SER A 49 1.92 27.53 5.31
N THR A 50 3.18 27.96 5.13
CA THR A 50 3.59 29.38 5.20
C THR A 50 3.39 30.14 3.89
N LEU A 51 2.97 29.47 2.81
CA LEU A 51 2.79 30.07 1.51
C LEU A 51 1.34 30.55 1.32
N ASP A 52 1.11 31.83 1.31
CA ASP A 52 -0.23 32.43 1.14
C ASP A 52 -0.94 32.04 -0.16
N CYS A 53 -0.20 31.55 -1.16
CA CYS A 53 -0.76 31.10 -2.44
C CYS A 53 -1.29 29.66 -2.41
N LEU A 54 -1.10 28.93 -1.31
CA LEU A 54 -1.54 27.54 -1.14
C LEU A 54 -2.61 27.45 -0.07
N ASP A 55 -3.84 27.24 -0.48
CA ASP A 55 -4.96 26.91 0.41
C ASP A 55 -5.27 25.42 0.30
N PHE A 56 -4.79 24.64 1.25
CA PHE A 56 -4.99 23.18 1.27
C PHE A 56 -6.43 22.76 1.60
N SER A 57 -7.33 23.69 1.93
CA SER A 57 -8.77 23.42 2.08
C SER A 57 -9.50 23.32 0.75
N GLU A 58 -8.89 23.77 -0.35
CA GLU A 58 -9.50 23.71 -1.67
C GLU A 58 -9.64 22.27 -2.18
N ALA A 59 -10.75 21.98 -2.85
CA ALA A 59 -11.06 20.64 -3.38
C ALA A 59 -10.08 20.10 -4.43
N LYS A 60 -9.22 20.95 -4.98
CA LYS A 60 -8.17 20.52 -5.92
C LYS A 60 -7.06 19.69 -5.29
N TRP A 61 -6.93 19.75 -3.96
CA TRP A 61 -5.94 18.97 -3.25
C TRP A 61 -6.46 17.56 -2.97
N ALA A 62 -5.63 16.54 -3.09
CA ALA A 62 -6.01 15.19 -2.77
C ALA A 62 -6.37 15.07 -1.29
N ASN A 63 -7.49 14.42 -1.01
CA ASN A 63 -7.90 14.15 0.36
C ASN A 63 -6.79 13.40 1.11
N GLY A 64 -6.41 13.90 2.27
CA GLY A 64 -5.40 13.30 3.13
C GLY A 64 -4.02 13.96 3.09
N VAL A 65 -3.78 14.97 2.23
CA VAL A 65 -2.54 15.75 2.26
C VAL A 65 -2.33 16.35 3.66
N ASP A 66 -3.36 16.93 4.22
CA ASP A 66 -3.39 17.46 5.57
C ASP A 66 -3.12 16.39 6.64
N LYS A 67 -3.62 15.19 6.45
CA LYS A 67 -3.46 14.07 7.41
C LYS A 67 -2.12 13.37 7.29
N GLN A 68 -1.69 13.11 6.06
CA GLN A 68 -0.48 12.30 5.81
C GLN A 68 0.80 13.12 5.90
N TYR A 69 0.79 14.35 5.38
CA TYR A 69 1.98 15.14 5.18
C TYR A 69 2.06 16.39 6.07
N THR A 70 1.11 16.54 6.99
CA THR A 70 1.16 17.56 8.03
C THR A 70 1.70 16.96 9.32
N ILE A 71 2.82 17.48 9.78
CA ILE A 71 3.54 17.02 10.97
C ILE A 71 3.82 18.22 11.87
N GLY A 72 3.35 18.18 13.11
CA GLY A 72 3.51 19.30 14.03
C GLY A 72 2.87 20.61 13.54
N GLY A 73 1.78 20.53 12.80
CA GLY A 73 1.07 21.69 12.22
C GLY A 73 1.71 22.28 10.95
N LYS A 74 2.74 21.65 10.41
CA LYS A 74 3.46 22.08 9.20
C LYS A 74 3.21 21.11 8.07
N THR A 75 2.91 21.62 6.88
CA THR A 75 2.63 20.82 5.68
C THR A 75 3.84 20.80 4.76
N TYR A 76 4.37 19.61 4.48
CA TYR A 76 5.64 19.48 3.74
C TYR A 76 5.49 18.93 2.33
N CYS A 77 4.34 18.37 1.99
CA CYS A 77 4.06 17.83 0.66
C CYS A 77 2.68 18.28 0.19
N MET A 78 2.48 18.21 -1.12
CA MET A 78 1.18 18.47 -1.73
C MET A 78 0.92 17.43 -2.82
N SER A 79 -0.34 17.08 -3.01
CA SER A 79 -0.80 16.22 -4.09
C SER A 79 -2.11 16.75 -4.63
N GLY A 80 -2.16 16.97 -5.94
CA GLY A 80 -3.39 17.39 -6.62
C GLY A 80 -4.21 16.19 -7.10
N GLY A 81 -5.51 16.42 -7.33
CA GLY A 81 -6.43 15.45 -7.89
C GLY A 81 -7.18 14.62 -6.85
N SER A 82 -7.91 13.62 -7.35
CA SER A 82 -8.64 12.67 -6.50
C SER A 82 -7.74 11.51 -6.07
N ILE A 83 -8.03 10.96 -4.90
CA ILE A 83 -7.45 9.68 -4.49
C ILE A 83 -8.13 8.59 -5.31
N GLU A 84 -7.35 7.83 -6.05
CA GLU A 84 -7.82 6.68 -6.82
C GLU A 84 -7.37 5.38 -6.16
N PRO A 85 -8.17 4.32 -6.22
CA PRO A 85 -7.74 2.99 -5.78
C PRO A 85 -6.50 2.56 -6.58
N LYS A 86 -5.43 2.19 -5.88
CA LYS A 86 -4.17 1.74 -6.50
C LYS A 86 -3.99 0.23 -6.44
N GLY A 87 -4.66 -0.42 -5.52
CA GLY A 87 -4.67 -1.86 -5.36
C GLY A 87 -6.01 -2.44 -5.76
N GLY A 88 -5.99 -3.68 -6.20
CA GLY A 88 -7.21 -4.42 -6.53
C GLY A 88 -6.90 -5.87 -6.76
N MET A 89 -7.92 -6.71 -6.66
CA MET A 89 -7.81 -8.13 -6.89
C MET A 89 -8.11 -8.44 -8.35
N TYR A 90 -7.11 -8.94 -9.05
CA TYR A 90 -7.28 -9.46 -10.41
C TYR A 90 -7.59 -10.95 -10.34
N PHE A 91 -8.54 -11.42 -11.09
CA PHE A 91 -8.91 -12.84 -11.12
C PHE A 91 -9.11 -13.38 -12.52
N ASN A 92 -8.78 -14.67 -12.67
CA ASN A 92 -8.94 -15.38 -13.93
C ASN A 92 -10.33 -16.01 -14.00
N LYS A 93 -11.21 -15.43 -14.83
CA LYS A 93 -12.61 -15.89 -15.00
C LYS A 93 -12.72 -17.35 -15.42
N ARG A 94 -11.79 -17.84 -16.25
CA ARG A 94 -11.79 -19.25 -16.69
C ARG A 94 -11.51 -20.18 -15.51
N LEU A 95 -10.51 -19.86 -14.68
CA LEU A 95 -10.17 -20.68 -13.50
C LEU A 95 -11.30 -20.68 -12.46
N LEU A 96 -11.98 -19.56 -12.27
CA LEU A 96 -13.18 -19.54 -11.42
C LEU A 96 -14.26 -20.46 -11.96
N SER A 97 -14.58 -20.38 -13.24
CA SER A 97 -15.59 -21.24 -13.88
C SER A 97 -15.21 -22.73 -13.80
N GLU A 98 -13.94 -23.08 -14.02
CA GLU A 98 -13.42 -24.44 -13.86
C GLU A 98 -13.51 -24.95 -12.41
N ALA A 99 -13.47 -24.05 -11.43
CA ALA A 99 -13.71 -24.35 -10.02
C ALA A 99 -15.20 -24.38 -9.65
N GLY A 100 -16.11 -24.16 -10.62
CA GLY A 100 -17.55 -24.10 -10.38
C GLY A 100 -18.05 -22.79 -9.79
N ILE A 101 -17.26 -21.73 -9.86
CA ILE A 101 -17.60 -20.38 -9.38
C ILE A 101 -17.99 -19.51 -10.58
N GLU A 102 -19.20 -18.93 -10.52
CA GLU A 102 -19.62 -17.96 -11.53
C GLU A 102 -18.78 -16.67 -11.39
N PRO A 103 -18.01 -16.24 -12.40
CA PRO A 103 -17.14 -15.07 -12.27
C PRO A 103 -17.87 -13.77 -11.92
N GLN A 104 -19.15 -13.62 -12.30
CA GLN A 104 -19.93 -12.45 -11.94
C GLN A 104 -20.18 -12.38 -10.44
N SER A 105 -20.27 -13.52 -9.75
CA SER A 105 -20.52 -13.53 -8.30
C SER A 105 -19.45 -12.80 -7.48
N ILE A 106 -18.23 -12.64 -7.98
CA ILE A 106 -17.17 -11.88 -7.30
C ILE A 106 -17.56 -10.39 -7.23
N TYR A 107 -18.09 -9.84 -8.31
CA TYR A 107 -18.57 -8.46 -8.33
C TYR A 107 -19.82 -8.27 -7.46
N ASP A 108 -20.73 -9.25 -7.51
CA ASP A 108 -21.98 -9.22 -6.73
C ASP A 108 -21.67 -9.27 -5.23
N LEU A 109 -20.70 -10.09 -4.79
CA LEU A 109 -20.24 -10.13 -3.41
C LEU A 109 -19.62 -8.80 -2.97
N GLN A 110 -18.86 -8.15 -3.84
CA GLN A 110 -18.28 -6.85 -3.53
C GLN A 110 -19.36 -5.76 -3.45
N GLU A 111 -20.35 -5.77 -4.35
CA GLU A 111 -21.43 -4.80 -4.37
C GLU A 111 -22.37 -4.95 -3.15
N SER A 112 -22.65 -6.19 -2.73
CA SER A 112 -23.47 -6.47 -1.55
C SER A 112 -22.76 -6.22 -0.21
N GLY A 113 -21.44 -6.10 -0.20
CA GLY A 113 -20.63 -6.02 1.01
C GLY A 113 -20.34 -7.38 1.65
N ASP A 114 -20.67 -8.48 0.98
CA ASP A 114 -20.39 -9.86 1.45
C ASP A 114 -19.01 -10.37 1.05
N TRP A 115 -18.17 -9.51 0.42
CA TRP A 115 -16.77 -9.80 0.15
C TRP A 115 -15.96 -9.69 1.43
N THR A 116 -15.92 -10.77 2.20
CA THR A 116 -15.24 -10.89 3.50
C THR A 116 -14.02 -11.79 3.41
N TRP A 117 -13.16 -11.79 4.42
CA TRP A 117 -12.04 -12.72 4.52
C TRP A 117 -12.47 -14.18 4.48
N ASP A 118 -13.55 -14.52 5.18
CA ASP A 118 -14.09 -15.89 5.18
C ASP A 118 -14.55 -16.29 3.78
N LYS A 119 -15.24 -15.38 3.07
CA LYS A 119 -15.69 -15.65 1.70
C LYS A 119 -14.52 -15.78 0.73
N PHE A 120 -13.50 -14.95 0.89
CA PHE A 120 -12.28 -15.04 0.10
C PHE A 120 -11.56 -16.40 0.34
N GLU A 121 -11.40 -16.79 1.60
CA GLU A 121 -10.80 -18.09 1.92
C GLU A 121 -11.63 -19.28 1.41
N GLU A 122 -12.96 -19.22 1.48
CA GLU A 122 -13.84 -20.22 0.91
C GLU A 122 -13.59 -20.40 -0.59
N ILE A 123 -13.46 -19.30 -1.32
CA ILE A 123 -13.16 -19.28 -2.76
C ILE A 123 -11.76 -19.86 -3.02
N CYS A 124 -10.76 -19.47 -2.24
CA CYS A 124 -9.41 -20.02 -2.35
C CYS A 124 -9.39 -21.55 -2.13
N LYS A 125 -10.11 -22.05 -1.14
CA LYS A 125 -10.27 -23.51 -0.90
C LYS A 125 -10.90 -24.24 -2.09
N GLN A 126 -11.85 -23.61 -2.76
CA GLN A 126 -12.52 -24.21 -3.91
C GLN A 126 -11.63 -24.21 -5.15
N ILE A 127 -10.74 -23.23 -5.31
CA ILE A 127 -9.81 -23.11 -6.44
C ILE A 127 -8.59 -24.01 -6.24
N ALA A 128 -7.98 -23.99 -5.04
CA ALA A 128 -6.78 -24.74 -4.73
C ALA A 128 -7.03 -26.25 -4.87
N LYS A 129 -6.15 -26.96 -5.58
CA LYS A 129 -6.37 -28.37 -5.88
C LYS A 129 -5.06 -29.12 -6.06
N ASP A 130 -5.00 -30.28 -5.43
CA ASP A 130 -4.11 -31.38 -5.78
C ASP A 130 -4.75 -32.11 -6.98
N THR A 131 -4.13 -32.06 -8.14
CA THR A 131 -4.69 -32.54 -9.40
C THR A 131 -4.28 -33.98 -9.73
N ASP A 132 -3.19 -34.49 -9.15
CA ASP A 132 -2.67 -35.82 -9.36
C ASP A 132 -2.79 -36.72 -8.14
N ASN A 133 -3.29 -36.21 -7.00
CA ASN A 133 -3.50 -36.87 -5.73
C ASN A 133 -2.22 -37.39 -5.07
N ASP A 134 -1.12 -36.66 -5.20
CA ASP A 134 0.14 -36.96 -4.52
C ASP A 134 0.24 -36.32 -3.11
N GLY A 135 -0.74 -35.52 -2.73
CA GLY A 135 -0.82 -34.80 -1.44
C GLY A 135 -0.24 -33.40 -1.49
N VAL A 136 0.19 -32.91 -2.65
CA VAL A 136 0.72 -31.56 -2.86
C VAL A 136 -0.26 -30.76 -3.70
N ILE A 137 -0.40 -29.48 -3.41
CA ILE A 137 -1.23 -28.58 -4.21
C ILE A 137 -0.51 -28.24 -5.51
N ASP A 138 -1.15 -28.55 -6.66
CA ASP A 138 -0.67 -28.22 -8.02
C ASP A 138 -1.28 -26.94 -8.55
N ARG A 139 -2.54 -26.68 -8.16
CA ARG A 139 -3.26 -25.49 -8.57
C ARG A 139 -3.43 -24.59 -7.37
N PHE A 140 -2.72 -23.48 -7.38
CA PHE A 140 -2.77 -22.47 -6.35
C PHE A 140 -3.91 -21.48 -6.62
N ALA A 141 -4.51 -20.95 -5.55
CA ALA A 141 -5.60 -19.99 -5.65
C ALA A 141 -5.11 -18.55 -5.82
N MET A 142 -3.89 -18.27 -5.36
CA MET A 142 -3.33 -16.93 -5.33
C MET A 142 -1.92 -16.89 -5.94
N VAL A 143 -1.56 -15.73 -6.45
CA VAL A 143 -0.20 -15.30 -6.78
C VAL A 143 -0.07 -13.85 -6.36
N ASN A 144 0.75 -13.57 -5.37
CA ASN A 144 0.87 -12.24 -4.77
C ASN A 144 2.32 -11.79 -4.61
N PHE A 145 2.48 -10.48 -4.46
CA PHE A 145 3.60 -9.94 -3.71
C PHE A 145 3.24 -10.01 -2.22
N ALA A 146 3.93 -10.81 -1.45
CA ALA A 146 3.60 -11.07 -0.04
C ALA A 146 3.49 -9.76 0.78
N SER A 147 4.41 -8.82 0.56
CA SER A 147 4.38 -7.51 1.22
C SER A 147 3.12 -6.71 0.92
N THR A 148 2.66 -6.72 -0.34
CA THR A 148 1.44 -6.02 -0.75
C THR A 148 0.21 -6.68 -0.14
N PHE A 149 0.12 -8.01 -0.20
CA PHE A 149 -1.00 -8.75 0.37
C PHE A 149 -1.14 -8.52 1.89
N ILE A 150 -0.02 -8.51 2.61
CA ILE A 150 0.01 -8.22 4.05
C ILE A 150 -0.48 -6.80 4.34
N LEU A 151 -0.04 -5.81 3.57
CA LEU A 151 -0.52 -4.42 3.71
C LEU A 151 -2.03 -4.30 3.48
N GLU A 152 -2.53 -4.90 2.41
CA GLU A 152 -3.96 -4.90 2.08
C GLU A 152 -4.80 -5.62 3.17
N ALA A 153 -4.29 -6.71 3.74
CA ALA A 153 -4.94 -7.39 4.86
C ALA A 153 -5.06 -6.47 6.08
N VAL A 154 -3.99 -5.78 6.45
CA VAL A 154 -4.01 -4.85 7.59
C VAL A 154 -5.01 -3.73 7.36
N TRP A 155 -5.02 -3.11 6.19
CA TRP A 155 -5.95 -2.03 5.87
C TRP A 155 -7.40 -2.51 5.78
N SER A 156 -7.64 -3.73 5.25
CA SER A 156 -9.00 -4.30 5.19
C SER A 156 -9.56 -4.62 6.58
N ASN A 157 -8.71 -4.81 7.58
CA ASN A 157 -9.10 -4.98 8.99
C ASN A 157 -9.20 -3.65 9.75
N ASN A 158 -9.24 -2.53 9.03
CA ASN A 158 -9.27 -1.19 9.61
C ASN A 158 -8.10 -0.94 10.59
N ALA A 159 -6.97 -1.58 10.34
CA ALA A 159 -5.75 -1.50 11.13
C ALA A 159 -4.66 -0.71 10.41
N GLU A 160 -3.61 -0.37 11.11
CA GLU A 160 -2.46 0.38 10.61
C GLU A 160 -1.19 0.02 11.37
N PHE A 161 -0.04 0.10 10.72
CA PHE A 161 1.25 -0.16 11.39
C PHE A 161 1.72 1.01 12.24
N ILE A 162 1.42 2.22 11.80
CA ILE A 162 1.79 3.48 12.43
C ILE A 162 0.55 4.37 12.47
N GLY A 163 0.20 4.82 13.65
CA GLY A 163 -0.87 5.79 13.86
C GLY A 163 -0.35 7.10 14.42
N LYS A 164 -1.28 8.00 14.75
CA LYS A 164 -1.01 9.22 15.52
C LYS A 164 -1.84 9.24 16.80
N ASP A 165 -1.26 9.70 17.87
CA ASP A 165 -1.99 9.97 19.12
C ASP A 165 -2.77 11.30 19.04
N ALA A 166 -3.43 11.66 20.14
CA ALA A 166 -4.22 12.89 20.24
C ALA A 166 -3.41 14.18 20.03
N ASP A 167 -2.11 14.12 20.28
CA ASP A 167 -1.18 15.24 20.09
C ASP A 167 -0.53 15.24 18.70
N GLY A 168 -0.92 14.31 17.83
CA GLY A 168 -0.40 14.15 16.47
C GLY A 168 0.99 13.49 16.39
N LYS A 169 1.47 12.91 17.50
CA LYS A 169 2.74 12.19 17.53
C LYS A 169 2.57 10.78 16.99
N PHE A 170 3.53 10.32 16.18
CA PHE A 170 3.52 8.97 15.67
C PHE A 170 3.65 7.93 16.76
N ILE A 171 2.80 6.92 16.70
CA ILE A 171 2.78 5.77 17.60
C ILE A 171 2.83 4.47 16.80
N ASN A 172 3.48 3.46 17.40
CA ASN A 172 3.52 2.11 16.86
C ASN A 172 2.16 1.42 17.09
N LYS A 173 1.59 0.83 16.06
CA LYS A 173 0.33 0.08 16.06
C LYS A 173 0.50 -1.40 15.74
N LEU A 174 1.74 -1.87 15.59
CA LEU A 174 2.03 -3.27 15.20
C LEU A 174 1.47 -4.31 16.18
N GLU A 175 1.35 -3.95 17.45
CA GLU A 175 0.92 -4.86 18.53
C GLU A 175 -0.57 -4.72 18.85
N THR A 176 -1.33 -3.95 18.08
CA THR A 176 -2.80 -3.91 18.28
C THR A 176 -3.44 -5.23 17.85
N ASN A 177 -4.56 -5.58 18.48
CA ASN A 177 -5.25 -6.83 18.17
C ASN A 177 -5.64 -6.90 16.70
N GLU A 178 -6.14 -5.81 16.13
CA GLU A 178 -6.58 -5.71 14.75
C GLU A 178 -5.41 -5.93 13.76
N THR A 179 -4.23 -5.37 14.09
CA THR A 179 -3.03 -5.56 13.26
C THR A 179 -2.52 -6.99 13.36
N LEU A 180 -2.45 -7.56 14.57
CA LEU A 180 -2.01 -8.94 14.77
C LEU A 180 -2.96 -9.96 14.13
N GLU A 181 -4.26 -9.74 14.21
CA GLU A 181 -5.27 -10.57 13.54
C GLU A 181 -5.05 -10.57 12.02
N ALA A 182 -4.90 -9.38 11.42
CA ALA A 182 -4.65 -9.24 9.99
C ALA A 182 -3.35 -9.90 9.54
N LEU A 183 -2.26 -9.73 10.30
CA LEU A 183 -0.98 -10.35 10.01
C LEU A 183 -1.06 -11.87 10.07
N ASN A 184 -1.69 -12.42 11.11
CA ASN A 184 -1.85 -13.86 11.25
C ASN A 184 -2.71 -14.45 10.12
N TRP A 185 -3.82 -13.81 9.80
CA TRP A 185 -4.67 -14.22 8.67
C TRP A 185 -3.90 -14.18 7.34
N ALA A 186 -3.17 -13.09 7.06
CA ALA A 186 -2.43 -12.95 5.82
C ALA A 186 -1.33 -14.01 5.66
N VAL A 187 -0.57 -14.28 6.73
CA VAL A 187 0.48 -15.31 6.73
C VAL A 187 -0.12 -16.71 6.51
N ASP A 188 -1.24 -16.98 7.15
CA ASP A 188 -1.95 -18.26 7.00
C ASP A 188 -2.49 -18.46 5.57
N MET A 189 -3.07 -17.40 4.97
CA MET A 189 -3.54 -17.41 3.60
C MET A 189 -2.41 -17.63 2.58
N LEU A 190 -1.28 -16.91 2.75
CA LEU A 190 -0.10 -17.07 1.91
C LEU A 190 0.45 -18.50 2.01
N ALA A 191 0.55 -19.04 3.21
CA ALA A 191 1.07 -20.38 3.42
C ALA A 191 0.20 -21.48 2.80
N LYS A 192 -1.13 -21.28 2.75
CA LYS A 192 -2.08 -22.30 2.26
C LYS A 192 -2.36 -22.21 0.76
N TYR A 193 -2.40 -21.00 0.20
CA TYR A 193 -3.03 -20.78 -1.10
C TYR A 193 -2.17 -20.03 -2.12
N ASP A 194 -1.05 -19.42 -1.68
CA ASP A 194 -0.20 -18.65 -2.58
C ASP A 194 0.76 -19.55 -3.35
N TYR A 195 0.98 -19.22 -4.62
CA TYR A 195 1.96 -19.91 -5.45
C TYR A 195 3.37 -19.68 -4.89
N PRO A 196 4.12 -20.73 -4.55
CA PRO A 196 5.47 -20.59 -4.04
C PRO A 196 6.37 -19.97 -5.12
N GLN A 197 7.00 -18.84 -4.76
CA GLN A 197 7.90 -18.16 -5.68
C GLN A 197 9.13 -19.04 -5.95
N PRO A 198 9.58 -19.15 -7.21
CA PRO A 198 10.79 -19.88 -7.55
C PRO A 198 12.01 -19.29 -6.82
N ASP A 199 12.96 -20.14 -6.45
CA ASP A 199 14.23 -19.71 -5.89
C ASP A 199 14.92 -18.71 -6.86
N GLY A 200 15.33 -17.57 -6.32
CA GLY A 200 15.95 -16.50 -7.12
C GLY A 200 14.98 -15.59 -7.88
N ALA A 201 13.69 -15.66 -7.63
CA ALA A 201 12.75 -14.69 -8.16
C ALA A 201 13.04 -13.29 -7.58
N GLU A 202 13.28 -12.31 -8.47
CA GLU A 202 13.64 -10.93 -8.07
C GLU A 202 12.46 -10.09 -7.55
N TRP A 203 11.27 -10.67 -7.42
CA TRP A 203 10.00 -9.95 -7.31
C TRP A 203 9.31 -10.04 -5.95
N ASN A 204 10.00 -10.39 -4.89
CA ASN A 204 9.38 -10.49 -3.55
C ASN A 204 9.96 -9.51 -2.56
#